data_e295042aa1a619ef19592bc03a3755e7
#
_entry.id   e295042aa1a619ef19592bc03a3755e7
#
_cell.length_a   1.000
_cell.length_b   1.000
_cell.length_c   1.000
_cell.angle_alpha   90.00
_cell.angle_beta   90.00
_cell.angle_gamma   90.00
#
_symmetry.space_group_name_H-M   'P 1'
#
loop_
_entity.id
_entity.type
_entity.pdbx_description
1 polymer ?
#
loop_
_entity_poly.entity_id
_entity_poly.type
_entity_poly.pdbx_seq_one_letter_code
_entity_poly.pdbx_strand_id
1 'polypeptide(L)'
;AYLRIHANGVYSSSATGAMTICVTRGNRFVSSSMYKKSYNLSKAVLNAYVKATGCRKEYIWETDTMSGNNWSKVPTTLIELGYMSNPAEDRLMQSTSYQKKMVKGMANGIKKYLLGQ
;
A
#
# COMPACT_ATOMS: atom_id res chain seq x y z
N ALA A 1 0.49 9.17 -10.51
CA ALA A 1 0.23 8.40 -9.26
C ALA A 1 1.42 8.54 -8.31
N TYR A 2 1.16 8.51 -7.04
CA TYR A 2 2.17 8.60 -6.00
C TYR A 2 2.01 7.41 -5.05
N LEU A 3 3.04 6.56 -4.99
CA LEU A 3 3.09 5.42 -4.08
C LEU A 3 4.12 5.72 -2.98
N ARG A 4 3.65 5.76 -1.74
CA ARG A 4 4.50 5.92 -0.55
C ARG A 4 4.76 4.53 0.01
N ILE A 5 6.02 4.21 0.32
CA ILE A 5 6.44 2.86 0.66
C ILE A 5 6.95 2.83 2.09
N HIS A 6 6.35 2.01 2.94
CA HIS A 6 6.69 1.86 4.35
C HIS A 6 6.72 0.39 4.76
N ALA A 7 7.45 0.09 5.82
CA ALA A 7 7.35 -1.18 6.54
C ALA A 7 6.67 -0.91 7.88
N ASN A 8 5.71 -1.74 8.23
CA ASN A 8 4.86 -1.55 9.40
C ASN A 8 5.52 -2.06 10.68
N GLY A 9 5.10 -1.54 11.81
CA GLY A 9 5.55 -1.99 13.12
C GLY A 9 4.47 -1.79 14.16
N VAL A 10 4.24 -2.83 14.98
CA VAL A 10 3.28 -2.81 16.08
C VAL A 10 3.89 -3.55 17.28
N TYR A 11 3.22 -3.51 18.43
CA TYR A 11 3.70 -4.23 19.61
C TYR A 11 3.67 -5.74 19.46
N SER A 12 2.68 -6.27 18.72
CA SER A 12 2.55 -7.70 18.51
C SER A 12 3.60 -8.23 17.52
N SER A 13 4.36 -9.25 17.93
CA SER A 13 5.30 -9.93 17.05
C SER A 13 4.64 -10.94 16.11
N SER A 14 3.33 -11.18 16.26
CA SER A 14 2.57 -12.12 15.43
C SER A 14 1.80 -11.46 14.30
N ALA A 15 1.74 -10.12 14.25
CA ALA A 15 1.06 -9.42 13.16
C ALA A 15 1.75 -9.67 11.83
N THR A 16 0.98 -9.97 10.78
CA THR A 16 1.48 -10.27 9.45
C THR A 16 0.65 -9.60 8.37
N GLY A 17 1.22 -9.49 7.18
CA GLY A 17 0.49 -9.09 5.99
C GLY A 17 0.79 -7.69 5.52
N ALA A 18 0.25 -7.36 4.36
CA ALA A 18 0.39 -6.05 3.73
C ALA A 18 -0.96 -5.34 3.68
N MET A 19 -0.92 -4.02 3.75
CA MET A 19 -2.10 -3.17 3.58
C MET A 19 -1.73 -1.94 2.76
N THR A 20 -2.74 -1.30 2.18
CA THR A 20 -2.59 0.04 1.62
C THR A 20 -3.46 1.02 2.39
N ILE A 21 -3.05 2.28 2.37
CA ILE A 21 -3.69 3.34 3.14
C ILE A 21 -3.98 4.51 2.21
N CYS A 22 -5.23 4.95 2.18
CA CYS A 22 -5.62 6.13 1.42
C CYS A 22 -6.57 7.01 2.25
N VAL A 23 -6.96 8.15 1.69
CA VAL A 23 -7.89 9.08 2.33
C VAL A 23 -9.30 8.50 2.41
N THR A 24 -10.14 9.08 3.26
CA THR A 24 -11.57 8.72 3.31
C THR A 24 -12.36 9.45 2.23
N ARG A 25 -13.55 8.93 1.94
CA ARG A 25 -14.48 9.55 1.00
C ARG A 25 -14.83 11.00 1.36
N GLY A 26 -14.90 11.30 2.66
CA GLY A 26 -15.25 12.62 3.17
C GLY A 26 -14.06 13.53 3.46
N ASN A 27 -12.88 13.24 2.92
CA ASN A 27 -11.66 14.01 3.17
C ASN A 27 -11.87 15.49 2.82
N ARG A 28 -11.40 16.38 3.70
CA ARG A 28 -11.57 17.83 3.56
C ARG A 28 -10.67 18.45 2.48
N PHE A 29 -9.57 17.79 2.15
CA PHE A 29 -8.53 18.33 1.26
C PHE A 29 -8.54 17.70 -0.13
N VAL A 30 -9.32 16.64 -0.32
CA VAL A 30 -9.29 15.81 -1.52
C VAL A 30 -10.70 15.72 -2.09
N SER A 31 -10.83 15.96 -3.40
CA SER A 31 -12.13 15.85 -4.08
C SER A 31 -12.63 14.40 -4.10
N SER A 32 -13.94 14.22 -4.29
CA SER A 32 -14.52 12.87 -4.40
C SER A 32 -13.96 12.10 -5.60
N SER A 33 -13.66 12.80 -6.70
CA SER A 33 -13.01 12.21 -7.87
C SER A 33 -11.60 11.71 -7.53
N MET A 34 -10.81 12.53 -6.83
CA MET A 34 -9.46 12.15 -6.41
C MET A 34 -9.50 11.01 -5.39
N TYR A 35 -10.47 11.00 -4.48
CA TYR A 35 -10.67 9.88 -3.55
C TYR A 35 -10.86 8.56 -4.31
N LYS A 36 -11.76 8.55 -5.31
CA LYS A 36 -12.01 7.34 -6.10
C LYS A 36 -10.74 6.84 -6.79
N LYS A 37 -9.96 7.76 -7.36
CA LYS A 37 -8.70 7.41 -8.02
C LYS A 37 -7.69 6.83 -7.04
N SER A 38 -7.56 7.43 -5.86
CA SER A 38 -6.65 6.94 -4.82
C SER A 38 -7.10 5.60 -4.26
N TYR A 39 -8.39 5.38 -4.08
CA TYR A 39 -8.92 4.09 -3.65
C TYR A 39 -8.64 3.01 -4.69
N ASN A 40 -8.88 3.29 -5.98
CA ASN A 40 -8.61 2.35 -7.06
C ASN A 40 -7.11 2.02 -7.17
N LEU A 41 -6.25 3.03 -6.97
CA LEU A 41 -4.80 2.81 -6.90
C LEU A 41 -4.44 1.90 -5.72
N SER A 42 -5.01 2.16 -4.55
CA SER A 42 -4.79 1.37 -3.33
C SER A 42 -5.15 -0.10 -3.56
N LYS A 43 -6.30 -0.34 -4.18
CA LYS A 43 -6.78 -1.69 -4.48
C LYS A 43 -5.88 -2.40 -5.51
N ALA A 44 -5.52 -1.72 -6.58
CA ALA A 44 -4.67 -2.30 -7.62
C ALA A 44 -3.29 -2.67 -7.09
N VAL A 45 -2.67 -1.78 -6.31
CA VAL A 45 -1.34 -2.00 -5.74
C VAL A 45 -1.38 -3.13 -4.73
N LEU A 46 -2.33 -3.14 -3.81
CA LEU A 46 -2.41 -4.19 -2.77
C LEU A 46 -2.62 -5.56 -3.39
N ASN A 47 -3.54 -5.69 -4.33
CA ASN A 47 -3.83 -6.97 -4.98
C ASN A 47 -2.62 -7.50 -5.76
N ALA A 48 -1.96 -6.65 -6.52
CA ALA A 48 -0.79 -7.04 -7.30
C ALA A 48 0.40 -7.40 -6.39
N TYR A 49 0.59 -6.66 -5.31
CA TYR A 49 1.64 -6.90 -4.33
C TYR A 49 1.47 -8.27 -3.67
N VAL A 50 0.28 -8.57 -3.17
CA VAL A 50 -0.01 -9.84 -2.53
C VAL A 50 0.17 -11.00 -3.51
N LYS A 51 -0.26 -10.83 -4.76
CA LYS A 51 -0.11 -11.85 -5.79
C LYS A 51 1.37 -12.14 -6.08
N ALA A 52 2.21 -11.11 -6.14
CA ALA A 52 3.63 -11.27 -6.44
C ALA A 52 4.43 -11.85 -5.28
N THR A 53 4.12 -11.43 -4.05
CA THR A 53 4.89 -11.84 -2.87
C THR A 53 4.35 -13.08 -2.17
N GLY A 54 3.06 -13.36 -2.32
CA GLY A 54 2.39 -14.45 -1.58
C GLY A 54 2.11 -14.10 -0.12
N CYS A 55 2.33 -12.86 0.31
CA CYS A 55 2.06 -12.47 1.68
C CYS A 55 0.56 -12.39 1.98
N ARG A 56 0.22 -12.38 3.28
CA ARG A 56 -1.18 -12.22 3.69
C ARG A 56 -1.69 -10.83 3.31
N LYS A 57 -2.88 -10.78 2.72
CA LYS A 57 -3.56 -9.52 2.42
C LYS A 57 -4.34 -9.08 3.65
N GLU A 58 -4.06 -7.88 4.16
CA GLU A 58 -4.89 -7.29 5.18
C GLU A 58 -6.09 -6.56 4.56
N TYR A 59 -6.03 -5.24 4.46
CA TYR A 59 -7.15 -4.45 3.95
C TYR A 59 -6.66 -3.09 3.45
N ILE A 60 -7.56 -2.35 2.85
CA ILE A 60 -7.33 -0.95 2.52
C ILE A 60 -7.83 -0.12 3.70
N TRP A 61 -6.91 0.56 4.38
CA TRP A 61 -7.26 1.44 5.48
C TRP A 61 -7.51 2.85 4.98
N GLU A 62 -8.73 3.34 5.16
CA GLU A 62 -9.10 4.70 4.79
C GLU A 62 -9.01 5.57 6.03
N THR A 63 -8.14 6.58 5.99
CA THR A 63 -7.91 7.49 7.10
C THR A 63 -7.45 8.85 6.60
N ASP A 64 -7.79 9.91 7.33
CA ASP A 64 -7.38 11.27 7.03
C ASP A 64 -6.26 11.76 7.93
N THR A 65 -5.59 10.86 8.64
CA THR A 65 -4.51 11.21 9.59
C THR A 65 -3.14 11.39 8.95
N MET A 66 -3.02 11.16 7.63
CA MET A 66 -1.73 11.22 6.94
C MET A 66 -1.63 12.44 6.03
N SER A 67 -0.80 13.41 6.42
CA SER A 67 -0.63 14.66 5.67
C SER A 67 -0.15 14.44 4.23
N GLY A 68 0.75 13.46 4.02
CA GLY A 68 1.24 13.14 2.68
C GLY A 68 0.15 12.64 1.74
N ASN A 69 -0.88 11.97 2.27
CA ASN A 69 -2.04 11.56 1.50
C ASN A 69 -3.04 12.71 1.33
N ASN A 70 -3.26 13.50 2.39
CA ASN A 70 -4.23 14.60 2.38
C ASN A 70 -3.89 15.70 1.38
N TRP A 71 -2.61 16.03 1.26
CA TRP A 71 -2.16 17.19 0.48
C TRP A 71 -1.61 16.84 -0.89
N SER A 72 -1.68 15.59 -1.29
CA SER A 72 -1.24 15.18 -2.62
C SER A 72 -2.18 15.72 -3.70
N LYS A 73 -1.60 16.15 -4.81
CA LYS A 73 -2.32 16.65 -5.99
C LYS A 73 -2.58 15.56 -7.03
N VAL A 74 -2.16 14.33 -6.74
CA VAL A 74 -2.30 13.18 -7.66
C VAL A 74 -2.88 11.99 -6.88
N PRO A 75 -3.42 10.97 -7.58
CA PRO A 75 -3.86 9.74 -6.91
C PRO A 75 -2.72 9.16 -6.07
N THR A 76 -3.00 8.87 -4.80
CA THR A 76 -1.98 8.55 -3.81
C THR A 76 -2.42 7.39 -2.93
N THR A 77 -1.51 6.46 -2.69
CA THR A 77 -1.66 5.44 -1.66
C THR A 77 -0.33 5.22 -0.94
N LEU A 78 -0.41 4.79 0.30
CA LEU A 78 0.74 4.31 1.06
C LEU A 78 0.61 2.79 1.18
N ILE A 79 1.66 2.06 0.88
CA ILE A 79 1.69 0.61 1.12
C ILE A 79 2.55 0.30 2.34
N GLU A 80 2.00 -0.48 3.26
CA GLU A 80 2.73 -1.14 4.34
C GLU A 80 3.10 -2.53 3.83
N LEU A 81 4.39 -2.73 3.57
CA LEU A 81 4.92 -3.92 2.88
C LEU A 81 4.80 -5.21 3.70
N GLY A 82 4.79 -5.08 4.99
CA GLY A 82 4.78 -6.15 5.99
C GLY A 82 5.17 -5.58 7.33
N TYR A 83 5.27 -6.42 8.36
CA TYR A 83 5.54 -5.99 9.73
C TYR A 83 6.99 -6.26 10.12
N MET A 84 7.74 -5.21 10.40
CA MET A 84 9.10 -5.32 10.97
C MET A 84 9.08 -5.94 12.37
N SER A 85 7.96 -5.81 13.08
CA SER A 85 7.77 -6.42 14.40
C SER A 85 7.63 -7.93 14.36
N ASN A 86 7.35 -8.51 13.19
CA ASN A 86 7.31 -9.97 12.99
C ASN A 86 8.68 -10.43 12.47
N PRO A 87 9.44 -11.25 13.23
CA PRO A 87 10.80 -11.62 12.82
C PRO A 87 10.87 -12.33 11.46
N ALA A 88 9.87 -13.13 11.12
CA ALA A 88 9.85 -13.84 9.83
C ALA A 88 9.62 -12.88 8.67
N GLU A 89 8.67 -11.95 8.80
CA GLU A 89 8.42 -10.94 7.77
C GLU A 89 9.59 -9.98 7.63
N ASP A 90 10.18 -9.57 8.75
CA ASP A 90 11.35 -8.70 8.74
C ASP A 90 12.52 -9.33 7.98
N ARG A 91 12.79 -10.62 8.20
CA ARG A 91 13.84 -11.35 7.46
C ARG A 91 13.53 -11.44 5.98
N LEU A 92 12.27 -11.72 5.61
CA LEU A 92 11.86 -11.76 4.19
C LEU A 92 12.10 -10.42 3.51
N MET A 93 11.67 -9.32 4.13
CA MET A 93 11.82 -7.98 3.54
C MET A 93 13.28 -7.57 3.37
N GLN A 94 14.22 -8.20 4.08
CA GLN A 94 15.64 -7.96 3.94
C GLN A 94 16.29 -8.82 2.84
N SER A 95 15.61 -9.86 2.35
CA SER A 95 16.18 -10.74 1.34
C SER A 95 16.04 -10.16 -0.07
N THR A 96 17.10 -10.29 -0.87
CA THR A 96 17.12 -9.77 -2.24
C THR A 96 16.06 -10.43 -3.12
N SER A 97 15.86 -11.73 -2.98
CA SER A 97 14.86 -12.46 -3.78
C SER A 97 13.44 -12.00 -3.47
N TYR A 98 13.13 -11.75 -2.20
CA TYR A 98 11.81 -11.27 -1.81
C TYR A 98 11.61 -9.80 -2.24
N GLN A 99 12.65 -8.98 -2.11
CA GLN A 99 12.60 -7.58 -2.56
C GLN A 99 12.28 -7.46 -4.06
N LYS A 100 12.81 -8.35 -4.88
CA LYS A 100 12.46 -8.41 -6.31
C LYS A 100 10.97 -8.67 -6.52
N LYS A 101 10.38 -9.56 -5.73
CA LYS A 101 8.93 -9.83 -5.76
C LYS A 101 8.12 -8.61 -5.30
N MET A 102 8.58 -7.94 -4.26
CA MET A 102 7.95 -6.73 -3.73
C MET A 102 7.90 -5.63 -4.80
N VAL A 103 9.03 -5.36 -5.43
CA VAL A 103 9.15 -4.34 -6.49
C VAL A 103 8.25 -4.70 -7.68
N LYS A 104 8.29 -5.96 -8.11
CA LYS A 104 7.46 -6.44 -9.22
C LYS A 104 5.97 -6.26 -8.92
N GLY A 105 5.56 -6.60 -7.71
CA GLY A 105 4.16 -6.47 -7.29
C GLY A 105 3.70 -5.02 -7.29
N MET A 106 4.49 -4.12 -6.72
CA MET A 106 4.17 -2.70 -6.70
C MET A 106 4.12 -2.11 -8.12
N ALA A 107 5.10 -2.42 -8.94
CA ALA A 107 5.16 -1.94 -10.32
C ALA A 107 3.96 -2.45 -11.15
N ASN A 108 3.62 -3.73 -11.01
CA ASN A 108 2.47 -4.32 -11.68
C ASN A 108 1.16 -3.64 -11.24
N GLY A 109 1.03 -3.33 -9.96
CA GLY A 109 -0.15 -2.65 -9.44
C GLY A 109 -0.33 -1.25 -10.00
N ILE A 110 0.75 -0.48 -10.05
CA ILE A 110 0.74 0.86 -10.64
C ILE A 110 0.40 0.78 -12.13
N LYS A 111 1.03 -0.14 -12.86
CA LYS A 111 0.77 -0.35 -14.28
C LYS A 111 -0.69 -0.69 -14.54
N LYS A 112 -1.23 -1.63 -13.78
CA LYS A 112 -2.63 -2.03 -13.90
C LYS A 112 -3.57 -0.85 -13.65
N TYR A 113 -3.29 -0.06 -12.63
CA TYR A 113 -4.06 1.14 -12.32
C TYR A 113 -4.04 2.13 -13.50
N LEU A 114 -2.85 2.44 -14.02
CA LEU A 114 -2.70 3.41 -15.11
C LEU A 114 -3.39 2.94 -16.40
N LEU A 115 -3.30 1.66 -16.72
CA LEU A 115 -3.93 1.10 -17.92
C LEU A 115 -5.45 0.97 -17.78
N GLY A 116 -5.97 0.91 -16.57
CA GLY A 116 -7.39 0.82 -16.29
C GLY A 116 -8.12 2.15 -16.22
N GLN A 117 -7.41 3.24 -16.42
CA GLN A 117 -7.98 4.59 -16.37
C GLN A 117 -8.90 4.90 -17.56
#